data_cf86b8ce39553ed620439590090dc647
#
_entry.id   cf86b8ce39553ed620439590090dc647
#
_cell.length_a   1.000
_cell.length_b   1.000
_cell.length_c   1.000
_cell.angle_alpha   90.00
_cell.angle_beta   90.00
_cell.angle_gamma   90.00
#
_symmetry.space_group_name_H-M   'P 1'
#
loop_
_entity.id
_entity.type
_entity.pdbx_description
1 polymer ?
#
loop_
_entity_poly.entity_id
_entity_poly.type
_entity_poly.pdbx_seq_one_letter_code
_entity_poly.pdbx_strand_id
1 'polypeptide(L)'
;MSLRLTLLSLLLPLAALASPTVPPALPEPATEATPAPPAPRVLLVTTLGEITLELDAAAAPHTVENFLAYARDGHYNGTIFHRVVPGLLVQAGGFTPNLQAKPTRAPVPNEAGNGLSNQRATVAAARDRGVSDSATTQFFINLADNPAFDRKDEAGPYTSGYAVFGRVVQGMDVVERIATMPTGSQGPFTGWVPTTPVVIERVQILEPSAP
;
A
#
# COMPACT_ATOMS: atom_id res chain seq x y z
N MET A 1 82.24 -29.26 -46.25
CA MET A 1 82.27 -27.79 -46.48
C MET A 1 81.13 -27.23 -45.67
N SER A 2 81.37 -26.70 -44.48
CA SER A 2 80.40 -26.21 -43.53
C SER A 2 80.24 -24.72 -43.62
N LEU A 3 79.11 -24.21 -44.00
CA LEU A 3 78.78 -22.78 -44.05
C LEU A 3 78.15 -22.38 -42.69
N ARG A 4 78.84 -21.56 -41.92
CA ARG A 4 78.41 -20.97 -40.66
C ARG A 4 77.63 -19.70 -40.98
N LEU A 5 76.34 -19.70 -40.70
CA LEU A 5 75.49 -18.50 -40.77
C LEU A 5 75.48 -17.79 -39.43
N THR A 6 76.04 -16.59 -39.38
CA THR A 6 76.10 -15.76 -38.19
C THR A 6 74.79 -14.91 -38.09
N LEU A 7 74.00 -15.15 -37.05
CA LEU A 7 72.78 -14.33 -36.78
C LEU A 7 73.20 -13.08 -35.99
N LEU A 8 72.95 -11.92 -36.59
CA LEU A 8 73.13 -10.60 -35.95
C LEU A 8 71.84 -10.21 -35.25
N SER A 9 71.81 -10.25 -33.89
CA SER A 9 70.71 -9.80 -33.08
C SER A 9 70.63 -8.30 -33.00
N LEU A 10 69.59 -7.70 -33.56
CA LEU A 10 69.33 -6.26 -33.47
C LEU A 10 68.41 -6.04 -32.24
N LEU A 11 69.01 -5.42 -31.16
CA LEU A 11 68.27 -4.95 -30.00
C LEU A 11 67.61 -3.60 -30.33
N LEU A 12 66.32 -3.54 -30.40
CA LEU A 12 65.58 -2.26 -30.39
C LEU A 12 65.23 -1.87 -28.93
N PRO A 13 65.40 -0.59 -28.55
CA PRO A 13 65.00 -0.13 -27.23
C PRO A 13 63.49 0.00 -27.17
N LEU A 14 62.88 -0.62 -26.14
CA LEU A 14 61.48 -0.53 -25.79
C LEU A 14 61.20 0.86 -25.16
N ALA A 15 60.56 1.76 -25.91
CA ALA A 15 60.12 3.05 -25.38
C ALA A 15 58.91 2.82 -24.45
N ALA A 16 59.09 3.13 -23.18
CA ALA A 16 58.01 3.10 -22.18
C ALA A 16 57.00 4.24 -22.49
N LEU A 17 55.82 3.87 -22.95
CA LEU A 17 54.69 4.79 -23.05
C LEU A 17 54.16 5.08 -21.65
N ALA A 18 54.39 6.29 -21.15
CA ALA A 18 53.81 6.80 -19.92
C ALA A 18 52.29 6.95 -20.12
N SER A 19 51.53 6.23 -19.36
CA SER A 19 50.06 6.38 -19.33
C SER A 19 49.69 7.75 -18.73
N PRO A 20 48.76 8.50 -19.33
CA PRO A 20 48.29 9.74 -18.74
C PRO A 20 47.55 9.47 -17.42
N THR A 21 48.05 10.05 -16.34
CA THR A 21 47.42 10.03 -15.04
C THR A 21 46.16 10.93 -15.10
N VAL A 22 44.97 10.33 -15.11
CA VAL A 22 43.69 11.07 -14.97
C VAL A 22 43.62 11.62 -13.55
N PRO A 23 43.45 12.94 -13.35
CA PRO A 23 43.30 13.50 -12.02
C PRO A 23 42.00 12.95 -11.39
N PRO A 24 41.96 12.73 -10.05
CA PRO A 24 40.77 12.27 -9.37
C PRO A 24 39.62 13.30 -9.61
N ALA A 25 38.47 12.79 -10.07
CA ALA A 25 37.27 13.58 -10.22
C ALA A 25 36.88 14.19 -8.86
N LEU A 26 36.63 15.49 -8.84
CA LEU A 26 36.06 16.16 -7.68
C LEU A 26 34.74 15.47 -7.33
N PRO A 27 34.43 15.24 -6.05
CA PRO A 27 33.14 14.70 -5.66
C PRO A 27 32.05 15.64 -6.15
N GLU A 28 31.13 15.12 -6.95
CA GLU A 28 29.93 15.84 -7.35
C GLU A 28 29.18 16.27 -6.07
N PRO A 29 28.69 17.53 -6.01
CA PRO A 29 27.89 17.96 -4.86
C PRO A 29 26.70 17.00 -4.70
N ALA A 30 26.60 16.39 -3.52
CA ALA A 30 25.46 15.56 -3.18
C ALA A 30 24.19 16.39 -3.41
N THR A 31 23.38 15.99 -4.40
CA THR A 31 22.08 16.59 -4.66
C THR A 31 21.25 16.41 -3.38
N GLU A 32 21.01 17.48 -2.63
CA GLU A 32 20.12 17.46 -1.48
C GLU A 32 18.76 16.93 -1.99
N ALA A 33 18.40 15.74 -1.53
CA ALA A 33 17.12 15.13 -1.86
C ALA A 33 16.03 16.06 -1.33
N THR A 34 15.25 16.62 -2.24
CA THR A 34 14.04 17.37 -1.87
C THR A 34 13.19 16.49 -0.93
N PRO A 35 12.83 16.95 0.27
CA PRO A 35 12.03 16.15 1.18
C PRO A 35 10.75 15.70 0.48
N ALA A 36 10.45 14.39 0.57
CA ALA A 36 9.24 13.84 0.00
C ALA A 36 8.02 14.57 0.59
N PRO A 37 6.98 14.85 -0.20
CA PRO A 37 5.77 15.48 0.31
C PRO A 37 5.19 14.64 1.46
N PRO A 38 4.63 15.29 2.50
CA PRO A 38 4.09 14.58 3.65
C PRO A 38 2.99 13.61 3.21
N ALA A 39 2.97 12.43 3.84
CA ALA A 39 1.99 11.40 3.55
C ALA A 39 0.56 11.93 3.80
N PRO A 40 -0.38 11.72 2.87
CA PRO A 40 -1.77 12.15 3.06
C PRO A 40 -2.38 11.48 4.29
N ARG A 41 -3.13 12.25 5.08
CA ARG A 41 -3.87 11.75 6.24
C ARG A 41 -5.37 11.93 6.05
N VAL A 42 -6.13 10.97 6.55
CA VAL A 42 -7.59 10.97 6.45
C VAL A 42 -8.19 10.61 7.80
N LEU A 43 -9.14 11.43 8.26
CA LEU A 43 -9.92 11.20 9.46
C LEU A 43 -11.25 10.54 9.10
N LEU A 44 -11.51 9.37 9.66
CA LEU A 44 -12.81 8.71 9.65
C LEU A 44 -13.51 9.03 10.97
N VAL A 45 -14.59 9.79 10.92
CA VAL A 45 -15.48 10.03 12.08
C VAL A 45 -16.52 8.93 12.06
N THR A 46 -16.55 8.13 13.10
CA THR A 46 -17.50 7.00 13.20
C THR A 46 -18.42 7.14 14.42
N THR A 47 -19.50 6.39 14.45
CA THR A 47 -20.41 6.34 15.61
C THR A 47 -19.74 5.81 16.90
N LEU A 48 -18.54 5.21 16.81
CA LEU A 48 -17.75 4.72 17.95
C LEU A 48 -16.52 5.57 18.26
N GLY A 49 -16.25 6.62 17.48
CA GLY A 49 -15.10 7.51 17.65
C GLY A 49 -14.33 7.72 16.36
N GLU A 50 -13.19 8.38 16.48
CA GLU A 50 -12.37 8.83 15.36
C GLU A 50 -11.21 7.86 15.09
N ILE A 51 -10.92 7.65 13.79
CA ILE A 51 -9.81 6.84 13.32
C ILE A 51 -9.04 7.68 12.30
N THR A 52 -7.74 7.91 12.54
CA THR A 52 -6.88 8.60 11.57
C THR A 52 -6.04 7.60 10.81
N LEU A 53 -6.12 7.66 9.49
CA LEU A 53 -5.31 6.90 8.56
C LEU A 53 -4.18 7.77 8.01
N GLU A 54 -2.99 7.22 7.90
CA GLU A 54 -1.89 7.76 7.11
C GLU A 54 -1.71 6.88 5.87
N LEU A 55 -1.75 7.51 4.69
CA LEU A 55 -1.77 6.80 3.41
C LEU A 55 -0.39 6.81 2.77
N ASP A 56 0.01 5.71 2.16
CA ASP A 56 1.31 5.56 1.48
C ASP A 56 1.13 5.68 -0.04
N ALA A 57 1.10 6.93 -0.52
CA ALA A 57 0.96 7.22 -1.94
C ALA A 57 2.20 6.84 -2.76
N ALA A 58 3.35 6.64 -2.13
CA ALA A 58 4.56 6.19 -2.82
C ALA A 58 4.50 4.69 -3.11
N ALA A 59 4.02 3.90 -2.16
CA ALA A 59 3.91 2.45 -2.30
C ALA A 59 2.64 2.01 -3.07
N ALA A 60 1.53 2.75 -2.95
CA ALA A 60 0.25 2.38 -3.57
C ALA A 60 -0.45 3.59 -4.21
N PRO A 61 0.15 4.22 -5.24
CA PRO A 61 -0.35 5.47 -5.83
C PRO A 61 -1.77 5.36 -6.38
N HIS A 62 -2.10 4.31 -7.12
CA HIS A 62 -3.44 4.13 -7.69
C HIS A 62 -4.50 3.87 -6.62
N THR A 63 -4.18 3.05 -5.62
CA THR A 63 -5.09 2.73 -4.52
C THR A 63 -5.36 3.96 -3.65
N VAL A 64 -4.31 4.72 -3.32
CA VAL A 64 -4.43 5.95 -2.53
C VAL A 64 -5.22 7.01 -3.28
N GLU A 65 -4.92 7.28 -4.56
CA GLU A 65 -5.69 8.27 -5.33
C GLU A 65 -7.16 7.86 -5.47
N ASN A 66 -7.45 6.58 -5.71
CA ASN A 66 -8.82 6.07 -5.76
C ASN A 66 -9.55 6.29 -4.41
N PHE A 67 -8.90 5.95 -3.29
CA PHE A 67 -9.47 6.17 -1.95
C PHE A 67 -9.75 7.66 -1.68
N LEU A 68 -8.78 8.53 -1.98
CA LEU A 68 -8.91 9.97 -1.80
C LEU A 68 -9.99 10.57 -2.71
N ALA A 69 -10.13 10.08 -3.95
CA ALA A 69 -11.18 10.51 -4.87
C ALA A 69 -12.58 10.17 -4.33
N TYR A 70 -12.79 8.97 -3.78
CA TYR A 70 -14.02 8.60 -3.10
C TYR A 70 -14.25 9.42 -1.83
N ALA A 71 -13.20 9.73 -1.07
CA ALA A 71 -13.29 10.57 0.12
C ALA A 71 -13.73 12.00 -0.21
N ARG A 72 -13.15 12.61 -1.28
CA ARG A 72 -13.54 13.96 -1.79
C ARG A 72 -14.99 14.02 -2.23
N ASP A 73 -15.49 12.95 -2.87
CA ASP A 73 -16.88 12.86 -3.30
C ASP A 73 -17.87 12.58 -2.15
N GLY A 74 -17.37 12.40 -0.91
CA GLY A 74 -18.21 12.04 0.23
C GLY A 74 -18.82 10.64 0.15
N HIS A 75 -18.26 9.76 -0.70
CA HIS A 75 -18.78 8.40 -0.90
C HIS A 75 -18.84 7.61 0.41
N TYR A 76 -17.83 7.73 1.25
CA TYR A 76 -17.75 6.97 2.50
C TYR A 76 -18.72 7.45 3.58
N ASN A 77 -19.25 8.66 3.46
CA ASN A 77 -20.23 9.19 4.42
C ASN A 77 -21.50 8.35 4.40
N GLY A 78 -21.92 7.90 5.58
CA GLY A 78 -23.07 7.01 5.74
C GLY A 78 -22.80 5.56 5.35
N THR A 79 -21.56 5.14 5.08
CA THR A 79 -21.21 3.73 4.93
C THR A 79 -20.95 3.07 6.28
N ILE A 80 -20.98 1.74 6.34
CA ILE A 80 -20.81 0.98 7.57
C ILE A 80 -19.59 0.05 7.51
N PHE A 81 -19.14 -0.34 8.70
CA PHE A 81 -18.33 -1.55 8.85
C PHE A 81 -19.24 -2.76 8.72
N HIS A 82 -19.37 -3.28 7.50
CA HIS A 82 -20.32 -4.36 7.16
C HIS A 82 -19.76 -5.76 7.40
N ARG A 83 -18.46 -5.89 7.68
CA ARG A 83 -17.82 -7.16 7.99
C ARG A 83 -16.79 -6.98 9.09
N VAL A 84 -16.98 -7.68 10.19
CA VAL A 84 -16.10 -7.67 11.36
C VAL A 84 -15.75 -9.11 11.72
N VAL A 85 -14.50 -9.49 11.50
CA VAL A 85 -13.98 -10.82 11.85
C VAL A 85 -12.99 -10.64 13.00
N PRO A 86 -13.40 -11.00 14.24
CA PRO A 86 -12.55 -10.83 15.42
C PRO A 86 -11.17 -11.45 15.25
N GLY A 87 -10.13 -10.72 15.65
CA GLY A 87 -8.73 -11.16 15.54
C GLY A 87 -8.16 -11.16 14.12
N LEU A 88 -8.96 -10.83 13.09
CA LEU A 88 -8.50 -10.82 11.70
C LEU A 88 -8.59 -9.41 11.09
N LEU A 89 -9.82 -8.88 10.89
CA LEU A 89 -10.03 -7.59 10.22
C LEU A 89 -11.38 -6.96 10.55
N VAL A 90 -11.50 -5.65 10.28
CA VAL A 90 -12.76 -4.92 10.12
C VAL A 90 -12.81 -4.31 8.72
N GLN A 91 -13.91 -4.45 7.98
CA GLN A 91 -14.04 -4.05 6.58
C GLN A 91 -15.23 -3.10 6.39
N ALA A 92 -15.01 -2.03 5.62
CA ALA A 92 -15.95 -0.94 5.41
C ALA A 92 -15.93 -0.40 3.98
N GLY A 93 -16.73 0.64 3.73
CA GLY A 93 -16.63 1.52 2.54
C GLY A 93 -17.55 1.16 1.38
N GLY A 94 -18.30 0.05 1.43
CA GLY A 94 -19.10 -0.38 0.29
C GLY A 94 -20.61 -0.34 0.48
N PHE A 95 -21.12 -0.31 1.72
CA PHE A 95 -22.53 -0.53 2.02
C PHE A 95 -23.12 0.51 2.97
N THR A 96 -24.39 0.82 2.77
CA THR A 96 -25.20 1.66 3.66
C THR A 96 -25.67 0.86 4.90
N PRO A 97 -26.23 1.50 5.94
CA PRO A 97 -26.81 0.80 7.10
C PRO A 97 -27.93 -0.20 6.72
N ASN A 98 -28.60 0.00 5.58
CA ASN A 98 -29.60 -0.94 5.05
C ASN A 98 -28.97 -2.04 4.19
N LEU A 99 -27.64 -2.20 4.24
CA LEU A 99 -26.87 -3.20 3.48
C LEU A 99 -27.00 -3.09 1.95
N GLN A 100 -27.34 -1.91 1.47
CA GLN A 100 -27.36 -1.61 0.04
C GLN A 100 -25.96 -1.21 -0.42
N ALA A 101 -25.48 -1.82 -1.50
CA ALA A 101 -24.20 -1.43 -2.10
C ALA A 101 -24.30 0.00 -2.67
N LYS A 102 -23.29 0.81 -2.42
CA LYS A 102 -23.15 2.13 -3.07
C LYS A 102 -22.53 1.96 -4.45
N PRO A 103 -22.89 2.81 -5.43
CA PRO A 103 -22.30 2.77 -6.77
C PRO A 103 -20.78 2.94 -6.72
N THR A 104 -20.07 2.23 -7.59
CA THR A 104 -18.61 2.29 -7.68
C THR A 104 -18.15 2.81 -9.04
N ARG A 105 -16.94 3.35 -9.09
CA ARG A 105 -16.19 3.64 -10.32
C ARG A 105 -15.56 2.35 -10.85
N ALA A 106 -14.85 2.44 -11.98
CA ALA A 106 -14.02 1.35 -12.45
C ALA A 106 -12.99 0.91 -11.39
N PRO A 107 -12.68 -0.38 -11.32
CA PRO A 107 -11.69 -0.88 -10.37
C PRO A 107 -10.28 -0.38 -10.71
N VAL A 108 -9.39 -0.44 -9.72
CA VAL A 108 -7.98 -0.08 -9.87
C VAL A 108 -7.09 -1.32 -9.91
N PRO A 109 -5.88 -1.22 -10.51
CA PRO A 109 -4.88 -2.28 -10.49
C PRO A 109 -4.53 -2.69 -9.05
N ASN A 110 -4.23 -3.95 -8.85
CA ASN A 110 -3.81 -4.47 -7.55
C ASN A 110 -2.32 -4.18 -7.29
N GLU A 111 -2.04 -3.31 -6.34
CA GLU A 111 -0.70 -2.92 -5.95
C GLU A 111 -0.11 -3.76 -4.80
N ALA A 112 -0.62 -4.97 -4.54
CA ALA A 112 -0.13 -5.83 -3.44
C ALA A 112 1.32 -6.32 -3.62
N GLY A 113 1.95 -6.04 -4.75
CA GLY A 113 3.39 -6.26 -4.99
C GLY A 113 4.30 -5.12 -4.52
N ASN A 114 3.77 -4.16 -3.77
CA ASN A 114 4.46 -2.94 -3.35
C ASN A 114 5.45 -3.09 -2.18
N GLY A 115 5.68 -4.31 -1.71
CA GLY A 115 6.60 -4.60 -0.60
C GLY A 115 6.01 -4.39 0.80
N LEU A 116 4.76 -3.92 0.91
CA LEU A 116 4.07 -3.78 2.19
C LEU A 116 3.35 -5.07 2.56
N SER A 117 3.42 -5.43 3.85
CA SER A 117 2.74 -6.60 4.41
C SER A 117 1.47 -6.20 5.17
N ASN A 118 0.48 -7.09 5.18
CA ASN A 118 -0.77 -6.95 5.92
C ASN A 118 -0.56 -7.16 7.43
N GLN A 119 0.19 -6.26 8.05
CA GLN A 119 0.46 -6.26 9.48
C GLN A 119 -0.70 -5.63 10.26
N ARG A 120 -0.74 -5.85 11.59
CA ARG A 120 -1.71 -5.18 12.47
C ARG A 120 -1.69 -3.67 12.26
N ALA A 121 -2.87 -3.06 12.25
CA ALA A 121 -3.13 -1.63 12.02
C ALA A 121 -2.89 -1.15 10.57
N THR A 122 -2.47 -2.00 9.63
CA THR A 122 -2.43 -1.60 8.22
C THR A 122 -3.83 -1.56 7.60
N VAL A 123 -3.97 -0.72 6.58
CA VAL A 123 -5.20 -0.55 5.79
C VAL A 123 -4.95 -1.11 4.39
N ALA A 124 -5.80 -2.02 3.94
CA ALA A 124 -5.66 -2.65 2.64
C ALA A 124 -6.94 -2.57 1.80
N ALA A 125 -6.79 -2.54 0.48
CA ALA A 125 -7.88 -2.53 -0.47
C ALA A 125 -8.55 -3.91 -0.52
N ALA A 126 -9.86 -3.96 -0.30
CA ALA A 126 -10.63 -5.18 -0.50
C ALA A 126 -10.92 -5.38 -2.00
N ARG A 127 -10.92 -6.62 -2.43
CA ARG A 127 -11.15 -7.03 -3.81
C ARG A 127 -12.00 -8.30 -3.88
N ASP A 128 -12.54 -8.58 -5.04
CA ASP A 128 -13.30 -9.81 -5.27
C ASP A 128 -12.36 -11.02 -5.27
N ARG A 129 -12.83 -12.09 -4.64
CA ARG A 129 -12.05 -13.32 -4.60
C ARG A 129 -11.89 -13.89 -6.01
N GLY A 130 -10.66 -14.16 -6.41
CA GLY A 130 -10.35 -14.72 -7.72
C GLY A 130 -10.22 -13.68 -8.84
N VAL A 131 -10.38 -12.38 -8.55
CA VAL A 131 -10.17 -11.28 -9.52
C VAL A 131 -9.15 -10.31 -8.92
N SER A 132 -7.95 -10.27 -9.49
CA SER A 132 -6.84 -9.47 -8.95
C SER A 132 -7.18 -7.97 -8.92
N ASP A 133 -7.57 -7.43 -10.07
CA ASP A 133 -7.78 -6.00 -10.30
C ASP A 133 -9.26 -5.65 -10.18
N SER A 134 -9.84 -5.87 -8.99
CA SER A 134 -11.27 -5.64 -8.72
C SER A 134 -11.54 -4.70 -7.55
N ALA A 135 -10.49 -4.12 -6.96
CA ALA A 135 -10.65 -3.19 -5.85
C ALA A 135 -11.33 -1.89 -6.31
N THR A 136 -12.34 -1.45 -5.56
CA THR A 136 -13.08 -0.21 -5.82
C THR A 136 -13.11 0.67 -4.56
N THR A 137 -14.18 0.60 -3.75
CA THR A 137 -14.39 1.46 -2.58
C THR A 137 -14.04 0.81 -1.26
N GLN A 138 -14.12 -0.53 -1.21
CA GLN A 138 -14.01 -1.23 0.05
C GLN A 138 -12.56 -1.34 0.51
N PHE A 139 -12.38 -1.17 1.80
CA PHE A 139 -11.10 -1.34 2.48
C PHE A 139 -11.29 -2.11 3.78
N PHE A 140 -10.20 -2.67 4.29
CA PHE A 140 -10.20 -3.28 5.61
C PHE A 140 -8.99 -2.83 6.43
N ILE A 141 -9.15 -2.88 7.75
CA ILE A 141 -8.09 -2.63 8.73
C ILE A 141 -7.73 -3.97 9.36
N ASN A 142 -6.46 -4.31 9.34
CA ASN A 142 -5.94 -5.53 9.92
C ASN A 142 -5.89 -5.44 11.45
N LEU A 143 -6.47 -6.44 12.14
CA LEU A 143 -6.46 -6.54 13.61
C LEU A 143 -5.26 -7.31 14.14
N ALA A 144 -4.60 -8.08 13.28
CA ALA A 144 -3.41 -8.88 13.55
C ALA A 144 -2.50 -8.88 12.31
N ASP A 145 -1.33 -9.47 12.43
CA ASP A 145 -0.47 -9.74 11.30
C ASP A 145 -1.06 -10.88 10.48
N ASN A 146 -1.38 -10.59 9.22
CA ASN A 146 -2.09 -11.46 8.30
C ASN A 146 -1.24 -11.79 7.06
N PRO A 147 -0.11 -12.50 7.17
CA PRO A 147 0.78 -12.79 6.03
C PRO A 147 0.11 -13.63 4.93
N ALA A 148 -1.01 -14.28 5.25
CA ALA A 148 -1.83 -14.98 4.26
C ALA A 148 -2.52 -14.02 3.26
N PHE A 149 -2.61 -12.72 3.57
CA PHE A 149 -3.18 -11.69 2.72
C PHE A 149 -2.14 -11.03 1.82
N ASP A 150 -0.85 -11.30 2.05
CA ASP A 150 0.23 -10.78 1.22
C ASP A 150 0.28 -11.51 -0.13
N ARG A 151 0.80 -10.80 -1.13
CA ARG A 151 1.05 -11.38 -2.44
C ARG A 151 2.09 -12.50 -2.33
N LYS A 152 1.84 -13.62 -2.99
CA LYS A 152 2.81 -14.71 -3.13
C LYS A 152 3.51 -14.61 -4.48
N ASP A 153 4.71 -15.16 -4.57
CA ASP A 153 5.57 -15.08 -5.76
C ASP A 153 4.90 -15.62 -7.02
N GLU A 154 4.14 -16.70 -6.91
CA GLU A 154 3.31 -17.20 -7.99
C GLU A 154 1.96 -16.49 -8.00
N ALA A 155 1.88 -15.39 -8.76
CA ALA A 155 0.69 -14.56 -8.81
C ALA A 155 -0.42 -15.22 -9.64
N GLY A 156 -1.32 -15.91 -8.95
CA GLY A 156 -2.61 -16.33 -9.48
C GLY A 156 -3.75 -15.48 -8.89
N PRO A 157 -4.97 -15.63 -9.38
CA PRO A 157 -6.11 -14.83 -8.90
C PRO A 157 -6.36 -14.96 -7.39
N TYR A 158 -5.95 -16.07 -6.77
CA TYR A 158 -6.09 -16.31 -5.34
C TYR A 158 -4.85 -15.97 -4.52
N THR A 159 -3.71 -15.74 -5.15
CA THR A 159 -2.41 -15.46 -4.52
C THR A 159 -1.93 -14.03 -4.77
N SER A 160 -2.71 -13.22 -5.50
CA SER A 160 -2.40 -11.83 -5.83
C SER A 160 -2.30 -10.89 -4.62
N GLY A 161 -2.71 -11.34 -3.44
CA GLY A 161 -2.69 -10.54 -2.21
C GLY A 161 -3.69 -9.40 -2.18
N TYR A 162 -3.61 -8.62 -1.10
CA TYR A 162 -4.40 -7.39 -0.89
C TYR A 162 -3.44 -6.23 -0.71
N ALA A 163 -3.62 -5.18 -1.52
CA ALA A 163 -2.75 -4.02 -1.53
C ALA A 163 -2.87 -3.22 -0.24
N VAL A 164 -1.85 -3.24 0.60
CA VAL A 164 -1.71 -2.32 1.72
C VAL A 164 -1.42 -0.94 1.13
N PHE A 165 -2.19 0.08 1.54
CA PHE A 165 -2.06 1.44 1.05
C PHE A 165 -1.99 2.50 2.15
N GLY A 166 -1.90 2.07 3.42
CA GLY A 166 -1.80 2.96 4.56
C GLY A 166 -1.87 2.22 5.88
N ARG A 167 -1.95 3.00 6.95
CA ARG A 167 -2.03 2.48 8.32
C ARG A 167 -2.87 3.37 9.21
N VAL A 168 -3.41 2.82 10.28
CA VAL A 168 -4.02 3.57 11.39
C VAL A 168 -2.89 4.20 12.22
N VAL A 169 -2.91 5.53 12.36
CA VAL A 169 -1.94 6.28 13.20
C VAL A 169 -2.57 6.78 14.49
N GLN A 170 -3.92 6.91 14.55
CA GLN A 170 -4.68 7.23 15.76
C GLN A 170 -6.02 6.48 15.72
N GLY A 171 -6.56 6.13 16.90
CA GLY A 171 -7.88 5.50 17.01
C GLY A 171 -7.88 3.98 16.82
N MET A 172 -6.75 3.29 17.02
CA MET A 172 -6.73 1.83 16.98
C MET A 172 -7.60 1.21 18.07
N ASP A 173 -7.77 1.87 19.22
CA ASP A 173 -8.74 1.50 20.26
C ASP A 173 -10.19 1.57 19.77
N VAL A 174 -10.52 2.51 18.87
CA VAL A 174 -11.83 2.55 18.20
C VAL A 174 -12.02 1.35 17.31
N VAL A 175 -10.99 1.01 16.52
CA VAL A 175 -10.99 -0.19 15.65
C VAL A 175 -11.19 -1.47 16.48
N GLU A 176 -10.54 -1.56 17.64
CA GLU A 176 -10.70 -2.70 18.56
C GLU A 176 -12.10 -2.75 19.17
N ARG A 177 -12.71 -1.61 19.51
CA ARG A 177 -14.13 -1.58 19.91
C ARG A 177 -15.07 -2.07 18.80
N ILE A 178 -14.82 -1.67 17.55
CA ILE A 178 -15.58 -2.19 16.40
C ILE A 178 -15.41 -3.70 16.31
N ALA A 179 -14.20 -4.22 16.51
CA ALA A 179 -13.87 -5.64 16.44
C ALA A 179 -14.58 -6.50 17.50
N THR A 180 -15.00 -5.90 18.61
CA THR A 180 -15.74 -6.59 19.72
C THR A 180 -17.25 -6.51 19.58
N MET A 181 -17.79 -5.82 18.55
CA MET A 181 -19.23 -5.74 18.34
C MET A 181 -19.85 -7.12 18.09
N PRO A 182 -21.02 -7.40 18.66
CA PRO A 182 -21.76 -8.61 18.32
C PRO A 182 -22.07 -8.65 16.83
N THR A 183 -21.81 -9.80 16.19
CA THR A 183 -22.03 -9.98 14.75
C THR A 183 -23.03 -11.10 14.47
N GLY A 184 -23.66 -11.03 13.31
CA GLY A 184 -24.61 -12.05 12.86
C GLY A 184 -24.81 -12.00 11.34
N SER A 185 -25.70 -12.84 10.84
CA SER A 185 -26.15 -12.79 9.44
C SER A 185 -27.18 -11.68 9.28
N GLN A 186 -27.00 -10.82 8.27
CA GLN A 186 -27.96 -9.75 7.96
C GLN A 186 -28.03 -9.53 6.45
N GLY A 187 -29.22 -9.35 5.91
CA GLY A 187 -29.44 -9.15 4.47
C GLY A 187 -28.76 -10.23 3.63
N PRO A 188 -27.92 -9.85 2.65
CA PRO A 188 -27.23 -10.81 1.79
C PRO A 188 -26.01 -11.46 2.44
N PHE A 189 -25.62 -11.06 3.66
CA PHE A 189 -24.39 -11.51 4.32
C PHE A 189 -24.66 -12.64 5.30
N THR A 190 -23.86 -13.69 5.21
CA THR A 190 -23.90 -14.85 6.11
C THR A 190 -22.86 -14.70 7.22
N GLY A 191 -23.26 -14.07 8.32
CA GLY A 191 -22.38 -13.81 9.48
C GLY A 191 -21.51 -12.54 9.34
N TRP A 192 -20.83 -12.23 10.41
CA TRP A 192 -19.82 -11.16 10.52
C TRP A 192 -20.30 -9.72 10.32
N VAL A 193 -21.62 -9.49 10.18
CA VAL A 193 -22.18 -8.12 10.14
C VAL A 193 -22.47 -7.69 11.58
N PRO A 194 -21.96 -6.54 12.05
CA PRO A 194 -22.34 -6.01 13.36
C PRO A 194 -23.85 -5.88 13.50
N THR A 195 -24.43 -6.43 14.57
CA THR A 195 -25.90 -6.38 14.81
C THR A 195 -26.41 -4.95 15.00
N THR A 196 -25.57 -4.06 15.50
CA THR A 196 -25.78 -2.61 15.50
C THR A 196 -24.81 -2.00 14.48
N PRO A 197 -25.31 -1.29 13.46
CA PRO A 197 -24.45 -0.71 12.44
C PRO A 197 -23.43 0.27 13.03
N VAL A 198 -22.15 0.08 12.73
CA VAL A 198 -21.11 1.07 13.00
C VAL A 198 -20.94 1.92 11.75
N VAL A 199 -21.37 3.17 11.80
CA VAL A 199 -21.43 4.07 10.65
C VAL A 199 -20.18 4.95 10.59
N ILE A 200 -19.63 5.11 9.40
CA ILE A 200 -18.69 6.18 9.06
C ILE A 200 -19.56 7.41 8.75
N GLU A 201 -19.66 8.33 9.71
CA GLU A 201 -20.51 9.50 9.58
C GLU A 201 -19.92 10.51 8.60
N ARG A 202 -18.58 10.66 8.64
CA ARG A 202 -17.85 11.60 7.79
C ARG A 202 -16.41 11.14 7.58
N VAL A 203 -15.89 11.42 6.39
CA VAL A 203 -14.47 11.29 6.06
C VAL A 203 -13.90 12.65 5.70
N GLN A 204 -12.75 13.01 6.27
CA GLN A 204 -12.06 14.27 6.04
C GLN A 204 -10.61 14.00 5.64
N ILE A 205 -10.18 14.59 4.53
CA ILE A 205 -8.77 14.63 4.16
C ILE A 205 -8.15 15.76 5.01
N LEU A 206 -7.13 15.40 5.80
CA LEU A 206 -6.44 16.35 6.65
C LEU A 206 -5.35 17.05 5.83
N GLU A 207 -5.31 18.38 5.95
CA GLU A 207 -4.19 19.14 5.40
C GLU A 207 -2.89 18.68 6.08
N PRO A 208 -1.76 18.63 5.33
CA PRO A 208 -0.46 18.39 5.94
C PRO A 208 -0.23 19.41 7.03
N SER A 209 0.12 18.98 8.24
CA SER A 209 0.55 19.91 9.28
C SER A 209 1.73 20.70 8.73
N ALA A 210 1.61 22.02 8.72
CA ALA A 210 2.76 22.86 8.42
C ALA A 210 3.90 22.53 9.40
N PRO A 211 5.15 22.51 8.91
CA PRO A 211 6.33 22.19 9.73
C PRO A 211 6.52 23.18 10.87
#